data_a5e26fb28b8b38d63777541dab57e854
#
_entry.id   a5e26fb28b8b38d63777541dab57e854
#
_cell.length_a   1.000
_cell.length_b   1.000
_cell.length_c   1.000
_cell.angle_alpha   90.00
_cell.angle_beta   90.00
_cell.angle_gamma   90.00
#
_symmetry.space_group_name_H-M   'P 1'
#
loop_
_entity.id
_entity.type
_entity.pdbx_description
1 polymer ?
#
loop_
_entity_poly.entity_id
_entity_poly.type
_entity_poly.pdbx_seq_one_letter_code
_entity_poly.pdbx_strand_id
1 'polypeptide(L)'
;MPHLTRRSAMLAAAALPLAASLPAGAAAAQPLQGAAFPAFTRSRLGGFEVTTLLAGTRPMDKPQETFGTNASPEDFAALSQANFIPTDRSLNFFTPVLVNTGAELVLFDTGLAPEGITTALAAAGVAPDQIDIVVLTHMHGDHIGGLTGDGGPTFAKARYVTGSAEHNHWSGAGDKGFDSKVKPLNDKFTMLDDGGVVVSGITAMAAFGHTPGHMVWHLESGGQRMMIAADTANHYVWSLQRPDWEVRFDADKAAAAAARKKVFGMIAADRIPFAGYHMPFPAQGYAEPAGEGFRFVPLGYQLML
;
A
#
# COMPACT_ATOMS: atom_id res chain seq x y z
N MET A 1 -5.84 -35.88 93.08
CA MET A 1 -6.02 -35.65 91.65
C MET A 1 -6.40 -34.21 91.48
N PRO A 2 -5.55 -33.35 90.92
CA PRO A 2 -5.89 -31.95 90.73
C PRO A 2 -6.65 -31.78 89.36
N HIS A 3 -7.77 -31.11 89.44
CA HIS A 3 -8.62 -30.78 88.31
C HIS A 3 -7.98 -29.70 87.42
N LEU A 4 -7.69 -30.02 86.21
CA LEU A 4 -7.32 -29.07 85.14
C LEU A 4 -8.55 -28.23 84.73
N THR A 5 -8.51 -26.95 85.03
CA THR A 5 -9.60 -26.05 84.68
C THR A 5 -9.47 -25.60 83.19
N ARG A 6 -10.60 -25.38 82.54
CA ARG A 6 -10.74 -24.96 81.09
C ARG A 6 -10.03 -23.64 80.73
N ARG A 7 -9.38 -22.95 81.68
CA ARG A 7 -8.63 -21.69 81.44
C ARG A 7 -7.18 -21.89 81.09
N SER A 8 -6.60 -23.11 81.26
CA SER A 8 -5.19 -23.36 80.95
C SER A 8 -4.96 -23.83 79.49
N ALA A 9 -6.02 -23.97 78.70
CA ALA A 9 -5.92 -24.48 77.35
C ALA A 9 -5.95 -23.36 76.28
N MET A 10 -5.99 -22.06 76.65
CA MET A 10 -6.12 -20.94 75.70
C MET A 10 -4.87 -20.06 75.57
N LEU A 11 -3.73 -20.48 76.02
CA LEU A 11 -2.49 -19.66 75.92
C LEU A 11 -1.35 -20.31 75.10
N ALA A 12 -1.65 -21.34 74.34
CA ALA A 12 -0.64 -22.06 73.54
C ALA A 12 -0.89 -21.97 72.01
N ALA A 13 -1.62 -20.96 71.54
CA ALA A 13 -1.92 -20.80 70.13
C ALA A 13 -1.70 -19.33 69.67
N ALA A 14 -0.48 -18.82 69.74
CA ALA A 14 -0.16 -17.52 69.19
C ALA A 14 1.35 -17.40 68.98
N ALA A 15 1.93 -18.14 68.04
CA ALA A 15 3.21 -17.82 67.41
C ALA A 15 3.28 -18.55 66.06
N LEU A 16 2.36 -18.23 65.17
CA LEU A 16 2.64 -18.43 63.77
C LEU A 16 3.54 -17.27 63.30
N PRO A 17 4.69 -17.53 62.69
CA PRO A 17 5.48 -16.47 62.10
C PRO A 17 4.65 -15.83 60.98
N LEU A 18 4.40 -14.53 61.11
CA LEU A 18 3.92 -13.72 60.01
C LEU A 18 5.01 -13.77 58.94
N ALA A 19 4.88 -14.68 57.99
CA ALA A 19 5.65 -14.60 56.73
C ALA A 19 5.23 -13.29 56.07
N ALA A 20 6.07 -12.26 56.21
CA ALA A 20 5.92 -11.03 55.42
C ALA A 20 5.97 -11.45 53.97
N SER A 21 4.82 -11.50 53.31
CA SER A 21 4.75 -11.56 51.84
C SER A 21 5.39 -10.28 51.32
N LEU A 22 6.64 -10.39 50.92
CA LEU A 22 7.25 -9.33 50.10
C LEU A 22 6.31 -9.10 48.92
N PRO A 23 5.93 -7.85 48.60
CA PRO A 23 5.14 -7.60 47.42
C PRO A 23 5.93 -8.17 46.25
N ALA A 24 5.34 -9.11 45.52
CA ALA A 24 5.89 -9.53 44.23
C ALA A 24 6.12 -8.27 43.42
N GLY A 25 7.39 -7.97 43.14
CA GLY A 25 7.74 -6.80 42.36
C GLY A 25 6.86 -6.78 41.09
N ALA A 26 6.11 -5.70 40.89
CA ALA A 26 5.31 -5.57 39.71
C ALA A 26 6.25 -5.76 38.49
N ALA A 27 5.98 -6.80 37.69
CA ALA A 27 6.73 -6.99 36.45
C ALA A 27 6.66 -5.69 35.66
N ALA A 28 7.81 -5.15 35.31
CA ALA A 28 7.85 -3.93 34.48
C ALA A 28 7.04 -4.17 33.21
N ALA A 29 6.14 -3.26 32.88
CA ALA A 29 5.39 -3.34 31.63
C ALA A 29 6.35 -3.38 30.44
N GLN A 30 5.99 -4.13 29.41
CA GLN A 30 6.74 -4.13 28.16
C GLN A 30 6.85 -2.69 27.61
N PRO A 31 8.00 -2.28 27.05
CA PRO A 31 8.12 -1.00 26.38
C PRO A 31 7.08 -0.87 25.25
N LEU A 32 6.58 0.35 25.04
CA LEU A 32 5.65 0.63 23.95
C LEU A 32 6.35 0.34 22.61
N GLN A 33 5.70 -0.48 21.76
CA GLN A 33 6.24 -0.88 20.46
C GLN A 33 5.84 0.09 19.34
N GLY A 34 4.95 1.06 19.61
CA GLY A 34 4.40 1.97 18.61
C GLY A 34 3.27 1.35 17.78
N ALA A 35 2.76 2.14 16.84
CA ALA A 35 1.75 1.66 15.88
C ALA A 35 2.40 0.70 14.86
N ALA A 36 1.68 -0.37 14.52
CA ALA A 36 2.13 -1.35 13.55
C ALA A 36 1.01 -1.67 12.56
N PHE A 37 1.41 -2.05 11.33
CA PHE A 37 0.51 -2.49 10.28
C PHE A 37 0.87 -3.92 9.87
N PRO A 38 -0.09 -4.74 9.36
CA PRO A 38 0.23 -6.03 8.77
C PRO A 38 1.19 -5.85 7.58
N ALA A 39 2.10 -6.82 7.38
CA ALA A 39 3.04 -6.78 6.27
C ALA A 39 2.35 -7.03 4.91
N PHE A 40 1.21 -7.72 4.91
CA PHE A 40 0.42 -7.98 3.71
C PHE A 40 -1.05 -8.28 4.04
N THR A 41 -1.90 -8.19 3.02
CA THR A 41 -3.29 -8.67 3.03
C THR A 41 -3.56 -9.38 1.71
N ARG A 42 -4.25 -10.53 1.77
CA ARG A 42 -4.58 -11.33 0.58
C ARG A 42 -6.09 -11.45 0.43
N SER A 43 -6.58 -11.23 -0.79
CA SER A 43 -7.98 -11.40 -1.20
C SER A 43 -8.06 -12.29 -2.43
N ARG A 44 -9.28 -12.70 -2.79
CA ARG A 44 -9.53 -13.48 -4.02
C ARG A 44 -10.27 -12.62 -5.04
N LEU A 45 -9.96 -12.86 -6.31
CA LEU A 45 -10.63 -12.30 -7.47
C LEU A 45 -10.90 -13.45 -8.47
N GLY A 46 -12.03 -14.11 -8.34
CA GLY A 46 -12.30 -15.34 -9.11
C GLY A 46 -11.27 -16.42 -8.84
N GLY A 47 -10.50 -16.79 -9.86
CA GLY A 47 -9.39 -17.74 -9.75
C GLY A 47 -8.05 -17.10 -9.33
N PHE A 48 -7.96 -15.77 -9.24
CA PHE A 48 -6.74 -15.09 -8.84
C PHE A 48 -6.67 -14.88 -7.32
N GLU A 49 -5.45 -14.84 -6.78
CA GLU A 49 -5.17 -14.27 -5.47
C GLU A 49 -4.48 -12.92 -5.64
N VAL A 50 -5.02 -11.88 -5.00
CA VAL A 50 -4.49 -10.53 -5.02
C VAL A 50 -3.95 -10.19 -3.64
N THR A 51 -2.66 -9.97 -3.53
CA THR A 51 -1.98 -9.67 -2.27
C THR A 51 -1.43 -8.25 -2.31
N THR A 52 -1.92 -7.37 -1.46
CA THR A 52 -1.28 -6.08 -1.21
C THR A 52 -0.13 -6.28 -0.23
N LEU A 53 1.03 -5.81 -0.59
CA LEU A 53 2.28 -5.88 0.19
C LEU A 53 2.56 -4.52 0.81
N LEU A 54 2.96 -4.44 2.08
CA LEU A 54 3.44 -3.20 2.69
C LEU A 54 4.96 -3.13 2.56
N ALA A 55 5.44 -2.54 1.48
CA ALA A 55 6.88 -2.40 1.21
C ALA A 55 7.54 -1.24 1.98
N GLY A 56 6.75 -0.40 2.64
CA GLY A 56 7.25 0.67 3.50
C GLY A 56 6.22 1.74 3.77
N THR A 57 6.59 2.64 4.68
CA THR A 57 5.83 3.87 4.96
C THR A 57 6.81 5.04 5.08
N ARG A 58 6.34 6.26 4.80
CA ARG A 58 7.13 7.47 4.97
C ARG A 58 6.26 8.59 5.55
N PRO A 59 6.62 9.17 6.70
CA PRO A 59 5.98 10.37 7.18
C PRO A 59 6.27 11.55 6.25
N MET A 60 5.33 12.47 6.17
CA MET A 60 5.40 13.70 5.39
C MET A 60 4.88 14.84 6.25
N ASP A 61 5.66 15.88 6.41
CA ASP A 61 5.23 17.13 7.01
C ASP A 61 4.61 18.05 5.95
N LYS A 62 3.72 18.95 6.37
CA LYS A 62 3.07 19.94 5.52
C LYS A 62 2.48 19.37 4.23
N PRO A 63 1.55 18.43 4.31
CA PRO A 63 1.04 17.71 3.14
C PRO A 63 0.44 18.62 2.07
N GLN A 64 -0.02 19.83 2.39
CA GLN A 64 -0.53 20.77 1.40
C GLN A 64 0.56 21.28 0.43
N GLU A 65 1.84 21.20 0.78
CA GLU A 65 2.93 21.48 -0.16
C GLU A 65 3.04 20.41 -1.26
N THR A 66 2.31 19.30 -1.11
CA THR A 66 2.28 18.18 -2.07
C THR A 66 0.88 17.95 -2.64
N PHE A 67 -0.16 17.96 -1.82
CA PHE A 67 -1.54 17.66 -2.20
C PHE A 67 -2.40 18.91 -2.11
N GLY A 68 -3.16 19.23 -3.15
CA GLY A 68 -4.01 20.42 -3.18
C GLY A 68 -3.20 21.72 -3.24
N THR A 69 -2.11 21.74 -4.03
CA THR A 69 -1.24 22.91 -4.17
C THR A 69 -1.95 24.13 -4.75
N ASN A 70 -3.07 23.92 -5.42
CA ASN A 70 -3.98 24.95 -5.94
C ASN A 70 -5.19 25.24 -5.04
N ALA A 71 -5.34 24.55 -3.89
CA ALA A 71 -6.42 24.79 -2.95
C ALA A 71 -6.07 25.91 -1.96
N SER A 72 -7.08 26.63 -1.46
CA SER A 72 -6.85 27.54 -0.33
C SER A 72 -6.48 26.77 0.95
N PRO A 73 -5.69 27.35 1.89
CA PRO A 73 -5.43 26.72 3.16
C PRO A 73 -6.72 26.40 3.95
N GLU A 74 -7.74 27.24 3.81
CA GLU A 74 -9.04 27.09 4.45
C GLU A 74 -9.79 25.86 3.91
N ASP A 75 -9.84 25.68 2.58
CA ASP A 75 -10.49 24.53 1.95
C ASP A 75 -9.76 23.24 2.26
N PHE A 76 -8.40 23.26 2.24
CA PHE A 76 -7.59 22.12 2.61
C PHE A 76 -7.84 21.70 4.07
N ALA A 77 -7.88 22.68 4.98
CA ALA A 77 -8.15 22.43 6.39
C ALA A 77 -9.58 21.90 6.61
N ALA A 78 -10.57 22.51 5.96
CA ALA A 78 -11.96 22.09 6.08
C ALA A 78 -12.18 20.64 5.60
N LEU A 79 -11.59 20.26 4.44
CA LEU A 79 -11.66 18.90 3.94
C LEU A 79 -10.96 17.91 4.86
N SER A 80 -9.77 18.28 5.36
CA SER A 80 -9.00 17.45 6.29
C SER A 80 -9.78 17.20 7.59
N GLN A 81 -10.37 18.24 8.17
CA GLN A 81 -11.19 18.17 9.38
C GLN A 81 -12.42 17.28 9.20
N ALA A 82 -13.11 17.42 8.06
CA ALA A 82 -14.30 16.59 7.74
C ALA A 82 -13.95 15.10 7.62
N ASN A 83 -12.69 14.77 7.38
CA ASN A 83 -12.18 13.39 7.25
C ASN A 83 -11.32 12.95 8.45
N PHE A 84 -11.28 13.71 9.53
CA PHE A 84 -10.53 13.41 10.77
C PHE A 84 -9.03 13.20 10.55
N ILE A 85 -8.43 13.89 9.58
CA ILE A 85 -6.99 13.81 9.29
C ILE A 85 -6.29 15.14 9.62
N PRO A 86 -5.02 15.08 10.07
CA PRO A 86 -4.25 16.28 10.38
C PRO A 86 -3.89 17.04 9.09
N THR A 87 -3.66 18.37 9.24
CA THR A 87 -3.24 19.24 8.14
C THR A 87 -1.73 19.48 8.10
N ASP A 88 -1.03 19.15 9.18
CA ASP A 88 0.39 19.40 9.38
C ASP A 88 1.29 18.23 9.02
N ARG A 89 0.73 17.02 8.92
CA ARG A 89 1.46 15.78 8.66
C ARG A 89 0.59 14.74 7.98
N SER A 90 1.25 13.79 7.30
CA SER A 90 0.64 12.61 6.67
C SER A 90 1.57 11.41 6.80
N LEU A 91 1.05 10.23 6.58
CA LEU A 91 1.84 9.00 6.46
C LEU A 91 1.55 8.38 5.11
N ASN A 92 2.55 8.35 4.24
CA ASN A 92 2.43 7.70 2.94
C ASN A 92 2.75 6.21 3.08
N PHE A 93 1.93 5.40 2.44
CA PHE A 93 2.11 3.96 2.29
C PHE A 93 2.66 3.65 0.91
N PHE A 94 3.49 2.62 0.80
CA PHE A 94 4.02 2.10 -0.46
C PHE A 94 3.57 0.65 -0.57
N THR A 95 2.57 0.41 -1.43
CA THR A 95 1.82 -0.85 -1.43
C THR A 95 1.83 -1.55 -2.79
N PRO A 96 2.97 -2.17 -3.20
CA PRO A 96 3.00 -3.07 -4.35
C PRO A 96 1.94 -4.17 -4.26
N VAL A 97 1.46 -4.62 -5.41
CA VAL A 97 0.43 -5.66 -5.49
C VAL A 97 1.00 -6.89 -6.17
N LEU A 98 0.88 -8.05 -5.53
CA LEU A 98 1.20 -9.35 -6.09
C LEU A 98 -0.08 -10.05 -6.51
N VAL A 99 -0.15 -10.49 -7.77
CA VAL A 99 -1.24 -11.29 -8.31
C VAL A 99 -0.71 -12.68 -8.63
N ASN A 100 -1.29 -13.69 -7.99
CA ASN A 100 -1.11 -15.09 -8.37
C ASN A 100 -2.27 -15.48 -9.28
N THR A 101 -1.97 -15.73 -10.54
CA THR A 101 -2.97 -16.14 -11.55
C THR A 101 -3.28 -17.65 -11.51
N GLY A 102 -2.52 -18.41 -10.72
CA GLY A 102 -2.49 -19.87 -10.74
C GLY A 102 -1.50 -20.44 -11.76
N ALA A 103 -1.00 -19.61 -12.68
CA ALA A 103 0.04 -19.97 -13.66
C ALA A 103 1.30 -19.12 -13.47
N GLU A 104 1.16 -17.82 -13.19
CA GLU A 104 2.26 -16.88 -12.98
C GLU A 104 2.06 -16.06 -11.72
N LEU A 105 3.20 -15.64 -11.10
CA LEU A 105 3.28 -14.62 -10.07
C LEU A 105 3.65 -13.28 -10.71
N VAL A 106 2.70 -12.35 -10.73
CA VAL A 106 2.82 -11.02 -11.32
C VAL A 106 2.89 -9.96 -10.23
N LEU A 107 4.02 -9.27 -10.11
CA LEU A 107 4.25 -8.20 -9.12
C LEU A 107 4.08 -6.83 -9.79
N PHE A 108 3.19 -6.00 -9.28
CA PHE A 108 3.01 -4.61 -9.70
C PHE A 108 3.76 -3.69 -8.77
N ASP A 109 4.76 -2.98 -9.31
CA ASP A 109 5.68 -2.08 -8.63
C ASP A 109 6.53 -2.75 -7.53
N THR A 110 7.56 -2.04 -7.05
CA THR A 110 8.59 -2.66 -6.21
C THR A 110 8.96 -1.89 -4.95
N GLY A 111 8.25 -0.80 -4.63
CA GLY A 111 8.55 -0.02 -3.42
C GLY A 111 9.79 0.87 -3.55
N LEU A 112 10.22 1.40 -2.42
CA LEU A 112 11.32 2.37 -2.30
C LEU A 112 12.71 1.75 -2.43
N ALA A 113 12.86 0.49 -2.03
CA ALA A 113 14.13 -0.22 -1.97
C ALA A 113 13.93 -1.75 -1.95
N PRO A 114 14.94 -2.54 -2.33
CA PRO A 114 14.88 -4.00 -2.31
C PRO A 114 14.48 -4.60 -0.96
N GLU A 115 14.98 -4.05 0.15
CA GLU A 115 14.74 -4.56 1.49
C GLU A 115 13.25 -4.51 1.86
N GLY A 116 12.55 -3.43 1.49
CA GLY A 116 11.13 -3.25 1.79
C GLY A 116 10.28 -4.30 1.09
N ILE A 117 10.45 -4.43 -0.23
CA ILE A 117 9.66 -5.37 -1.03
C ILE A 117 9.98 -6.83 -0.71
N THR A 118 11.26 -7.18 -0.52
CA THR A 118 11.65 -8.56 -0.19
C THR A 118 11.17 -8.98 1.20
N THR A 119 11.18 -8.07 2.18
CA THR A 119 10.62 -8.32 3.51
C THR A 119 9.11 -8.56 3.44
N ALA A 120 8.37 -7.75 2.67
CA ALA A 120 6.93 -7.91 2.52
C ALA A 120 6.57 -9.20 1.76
N LEU A 121 7.31 -9.54 0.72
CA LEU A 121 7.16 -10.82 -0.01
C LEU A 121 7.43 -12.01 0.90
N ALA A 122 8.51 -11.99 1.67
CA ALA A 122 8.85 -13.07 2.61
C ALA A 122 7.75 -13.27 3.66
N ALA A 123 7.18 -12.17 4.20
CA ALA A 123 6.04 -12.25 5.10
C ALA A 123 4.81 -12.88 4.45
N ALA A 124 4.61 -12.65 3.14
CA ALA A 124 3.53 -13.27 2.35
C ALA A 124 3.83 -14.71 1.92
N GLY A 125 5.02 -15.25 2.26
CA GLY A 125 5.46 -16.61 1.92
C GLY A 125 6.02 -16.75 0.50
N VAL A 126 6.51 -15.67 -0.11
CA VAL A 126 7.02 -15.64 -1.50
C VAL A 126 8.47 -15.15 -1.50
N ALA A 127 9.32 -15.86 -2.22
CA ALA A 127 10.69 -15.44 -2.48
C ALA A 127 10.79 -14.61 -3.77
N PRO A 128 11.75 -13.67 -3.90
CA PRO A 128 11.90 -12.85 -5.10
C PRO A 128 12.16 -13.65 -6.38
N ASP A 129 12.78 -14.82 -6.28
CA ASP A 129 13.08 -15.69 -7.42
C ASP A 129 11.87 -16.52 -7.91
N GLN A 130 10.74 -16.43 -7.22
CA GLN A 130 9.46 -17.01 -7.65
C GLN A 130 8.62 -16.03 -8.47
N ILE A 131 9.00 -14.75 -8.54
CA ILE A 131 8.29 -13.76 -9.35
C ILE A 131 8.60 -14.00 -10.83
N ASP A 132 7.57 -14.25 -11.61
CA ASP A 132 7.69 -14.49 -13.06
C ASP A 132 7.69 -13.18 -13.83
N ILE A 133 6.89 -12.21 -13.38
CA ILE A 133 6.68 -10.93 -14.08
C ILE A 133 6.66 -9.79 -13.08
N VAL A 134 7.45 -8.75 -13.36
CA VAL A 134 7.34 -7.44 -12.69
C VAL A 134 6.71 -6.45 -13.66
N VAL A 135 5.60 -5.86 -13.27
CA VAL A 135 4.89 -4.83 -14.03
C VAL A 135 5.13 -3.49 -13.34
N LEU A 136 5.63 -2.50 -14.07
CA LEU A 136 5.75 -1.14 -13.58
C LEU A 136 4.59 -0.31 -14.08
N THR A 137 3.86 0.30 -13.15
CA THR A 137 2.76 1.21 -13.46
C THR A 137 3.29 2.52 -14.02
N HIS A 138 4.39 3.00 -13.45
CA HIS A 138 5.17 4.15 -13.88
C HIS A 138 6.56 4.12 -13.21
N MET A 139 7.44 5.10 -13.47
CA MET A 139 8.84 5.01 -13.08
C MET A 139 9.27 6.04 -12.03
N HIS A 140 8.37 6.48 -11.14
CA HIS A 140 8.80 7.20 -9.94
C HIS A 140 9.59 6.29 -8.99
N GLY A 141 10.46 6.91 -8.18
CA GLY A 141 11.45 6.19 -7.37
C GLY A 141 10.85 5.21 -6.35
N ASP A 142 9.65 5.44 -5.89
CA ASP A 142 8.92 4.57 -4.97
C ASP A 142 8.19 3.40 -5.66
N HIS A 143 8.20 3.35 -6.99
CA HIS A 143 7.70 2.22 -7.78
C HIS A 143 8.83 1.36 -8.35
N ILE A 144 9.95 1.99 -8.71
CA ILE A 144 11.12 1.29 -9.29
C ILE A 144 12.24 1.01 -8.29
N GLY A 145 12.17 1.57 -7.08
CA GLY A 145 13.29 1.56 -6.12
C GLY A 145 13.75 0.17 -5.72
N GLY A 146 12.85 -0.80 -5.68
CA GLY A 146 13.13 -2.19 -5.33
C GLY A 146 13.63 -3.08 -6.47
N LEU A 147 13.75 -2.58 -7.72
CA LEU A 147 14.14 -3.38 -8.88
C LEU A 147 15.55 -3.93 -8.80
N THR A 148 16.50 -3.11 -8.33
CA THR A 148 17.92 -3.46 -8.23
C THR A 148 18.52 -2.92 -6.94
N GLY A 149 19.42 -3.69 -6.34
CA GLY A 149 20.26 -3.31 -5.20
C GLY A 149 21.73 -3.50 -5.50
N ASP A 150 22.59 -3.41 -4.48
CA ASP A 150 24.05 -3.59 -4.61
C ASP A 150 24.45 -4.99 -5.13
N GLY A 151 23.58 -5.99 -4.90
CA GLY A 151 23.76 -7.36 -5.41
C GLY A 151 23.24 -7.59 -6.83
N GLY A 152 22.73 -6.57 -7.53
CA GLY A 152 22.13 -6.68 -8.85
C GLY A 152 20.59 -6.72 -8.82
N PRO A 153 19.94 -7.33 -9.82
CA PRO A 153 18.47 -7.39 -9.94
C PRO A 153 17.84 -8.16 -8.78
N THR A 154 16.85 -7.55 -8.11
CA THR A 154 16.08 -8.19 -7.04
C THR A 154 15.26 -9.37 -7.56
N PHE A 155 14.70 -9.24 -8.77
CA PHE A 155 13.87 -10.25 -9.42
C PHE A 155 14.58 -10.83 -10.65
N ALA A 156 15.70 -11.51 -10.42
CA ALA A 156 16.64 -11.93 -11.48
C ALA A 156 16.00 -12.87 -12.53
N LYS A 157 14.98 -13.66 -12.15
CA LYS A 157 14.30 -14.59 -13.04
C LYS A 157 13.13 -13.96 -13.80
N ALA A 158 12.63 -12.81 -13.33
CA ALA A 158 11.45 -12.16 -13.90
C ALA A 158 11.74 -11.54 -15.28
N ARG A 159 10.72 -11.52 -16.14
CA ARG A 159 10.60 -10.52 -17.20
C ARG A 159 9.90 -9.28 -16.67
N TYR A 160 10.09 -8.16 -17.34
CA TYR A 160 9.55 -6.88 -16.91
C TYR A 160 8.57 -6.35 -17.95
N VAL A 161 7.54 -5.62 -17.48
CA VAL A 161 6.52 -5.03 -18.36
C VAL A 161 6.26 -3.59 -17.91
N THR A 162 6.09 -2.67 -18.85
CA THR A 162 5.67 -1.31 -18.57
C THR A 162 5.00 -0.68 -19.81
N GLY A 163 4.44 0.52 -19.65
CA GLY A 163 3.90 1.29 -20.79
C GLY A 163 4.99 1.77 -21.74
N SER A 164 4.76 1.68 -23.07
CA SER A 164 5.69 2.17 -24.09
C SER A 164 5.99 3.67 -23.92
N ALA A 165 4.95 4.48 -23.68
CA ALA A 165 5.10 5.92 -23.46
C ALA A 165 5.94 6.23 -22.21
N GLU A 166 5.76 5.46 -21.13
CA GLU A 166 6.49 5.61 -19.88
C GLU A 166 7.98 5.33 -20.07
N HIS A 167 8.30 4.17 -20.64
CA HIS A 167 9.69 3.78 -20.88
C HIS A 167 10.40 4.78 -21.82
N ASN A 168 9.72 5.20 -22.91
CA ASN A 168 10.27 6.15 -23.86
C ASN A 168 10.57 7.51 -23.22
N HIS A 169 9.67 8.01 -22.36
CA HIS A 169 9.88 9.27 -21.64
C HIS A 169 11.14 9.20 -20.77
N TRP A 170 11.20 8.23 -19.85
CA TRP A 170 12.28 8.15 -18.87
C TRP A 170 13.63 7.78 -19.48
N SER A 171 13.66 6.98 -20.53
CA SER A 171 14.91 6.65 -21.24
C SER A 171 15.56 7.86 -21.89
N GLY A 172 14.77 8.89 -22.23
CA GLY A 172 15.25 10.15 -22.78
C GLY A 172 15.46 11.27 -21.75
N ALA A 173 14.99 11.10 -20.51
CA ALA A 173 14.95 12.16 -19.50
C ALA A 173 16.29 12.40 -18.78
N GLY A 174 17.26 11.47 -18.85
CA GLY A 174 18.52 11.54 -18.09
C GLY A 174 18.29 11.36 -16.58
N ASP A 175 17.23 10.65 -16.20
CA ASP A 175 16.88 10.40 -14.81
C ASP A 175 17.79 9.36 -14.19
N LYS A 176 18.36 9.68 -13.00
CA LYS A 176 19.30 8.80 -12.29
C LYS A 176 18.63 7.53 -11.76
N GLY A 177 17.34 7.61 -11.39
CA GLY A 177 16.57 6.45 -10.95
C GLY A 177 16.39 5.47 -12.09
N PHE A 178 15.94 5.95 -13.24
CA PHE A 178 15.86 5.13 -14.46
C PHE A 178 17.21 4.51 -14.82
N ASP A 179 18.27 5.33 -14.91
CA ASP A 179 19.61 4.86 -15.31
C ASP A 179 20.17 3.78 -14.36
N SER A 180 19.88 3.87 -13.06
CA SER A 180 20.39 2.92 -12.08
C SER A 180 19.49 1.71 -11.83
N LYS A 181 18.17 1.84 -12.00
CA LYS A 181 17.19 0.82 -11.61
C LYS A 181 16.56 0.08 -12.79
N VAL A 182 16.27 0.80 -13.88
CA VAL A 182 15.51 0.26 -15.02
C VAL A 182 16.43 -0.11 -16.18
N LYS A 183 17.30 0.80 -16.57
CA LYS A 183 18.21 0.63 -17.70
C LYS A 183 19.07 -0.65 -17.69
N PRO A 184 19.57 -1.13 -16.54
CA PRO A 184 20.29 -2.42 -16.49
C PRO A 184 19.44 -3.64 -16.84
N LEU A 185 18.11 -3.48 -16.90
CA LEU A 185 17.13 -4.53 -17.16
C LEU A 185 16.46 -4.39 -18.53
N ASN A 186 16.88 -3.43 -19.35
CA ASN A 186 16.20 -3.07 -20.61
C ASN A 186 15.97 -4.24 -21.57
N ASP A 187 16.87 -5.16 -21.64
CA ASP A 187 16.78 -6.38 -22.49
C ASP A 187 15.69 -7.37 -22.03
N LYS A 188 15.17 -7.19 -20.83
CA LYS A 188 14.10 -8.01 -20.26
C LYS A 188 12.73 -7.34 -20.28
N PHE A 189 12.64 -6.08 -20.72
CA PHE A 189 11.38 -5.35 -20.79
C PHE A 189 10.55 -5.70 -22.02
N THR A 190 9.25 -5.85 -21.80
CA THR A 190 8.20 -5.79 -22.81
C THR A 190 7.43 -4.51 -22.60
N MET A 191 7.35 -3.65 -23.62
CA MET A 191 6.59 -2.40 -23.59
C MET A 191 5.20 -2.69 -24.15
N LEU A 192 4.16 -2.18 -23.47
CA LEU A 192 2.78 -2.31 -23.88
C LEU A 192 2.15 -0.94 -24.13
N ASP A 193 1.25 -0.89 -25.09
CA ASP A 193 0.35 0.23 -25.30
C ASP A 193 -0.99 0.00 -24.60
N ASP A 194 -1.89 0.99 -24.69
CA ASP A 194 -3.27 0.89 -24.18
C ASP A 194 -3.96 -0.34 -24.76
N GLY A 195 -4.60 -1.13 -23.90
CA GLY A 195 -5.20 -2.43 -24.26
C GLY A 195 -4.23 -3.61 -24.35
N GLY A 196 -2.92 -3.40 -24.16
CA GLY A 196 -1.92 -4.46 -24.17
C GLY A 196 -2.12 -5.47 -23.05
N VAL A 197 -1.85 -6.75 -23.33
CA VAL A 197 -2.06 -7.86 -22.39
C VAL A 197 -0.73 -8.32 -21.79
N VAL A 198 -0.65 -8.37 -20.46
CA VAL A 198 0.50 -8.92 -19.73
C VAL A 198 0.47 -10.44 -19.76
N VAL A 199 -0.63 -11.00 -19.26
CA VAL A 199 -1.03 -12.41 -19.27
C VAL A 199 -2.55 -12.48 -19.35
N SER A 200 -3.11 -13.66 -19.52
CA SER A 200 -4.57 -13.82 -19.54
C SER A 200 -5.22 -13.22 -18.29
N GLY A 201 -6.18 -12.33 -18.49
CA GLY A 201 -6.89 -11.65 -17.43
C GLY A 201 -6.19 -10.41 -16.86
N ILE A 202 -5.04 -9.96 -17.40
CA ILE A 202 -4.34 -8.73 -16.98
C ILE A 202 -4.07 -7.84 -18.18
N THR A 203 -4.76 -6.70 -18.24
CA THR A 203 -4.73 -5.79 -19.40
C THR A 203 -4.36 -4.36 -18.98
N ALA A 204 -3.52 -3.72 -19.77
CA ALA A 204 -3.08 -2.34 -19.59
C ALA A 204 -4.18 -1.34 -20.00
N MET A 205 -4.29 -0.22 -19.28
CA MET A 205 -5.11 0.92 -19.66
C MET A 205 -4.35 2.21 -19.41
N ALA A 206 -4.29 3.09 -20.39
CA ALA A 206 -3.62 4.39 -20.28
C ALA A 206 -4.34 5.32 -19.30
N ALA A 207 -3.56 5.89 -18.37
CA ALA A 207 -4.01 6.88 -17.39
C ALA A 207 -2.95 7.99 -17.23
N PHE A 208 -2.57 8.58 -18.35
CA PHE A 208 -1.47 9.55 -18.44
C PHE A 208 -1.78 10.84 -17.66
N GLY A 209 -0.73 11.50 -17.20
CA GLY A 209 -0.80 12.78 -16.50
C GLY A 209 0.03 12.80 -15.22
N HIS A 210 -0.11 11.80 -14.34
CA HIS A 210 0.78 11.65 -13.20
C HIS A 210 2.23 11.50 -13.67
N THR A 211 2.49 10.57 -14.56
CA THR A 211 3.64 10.60 -15.48
C THR A 211 3.15 10.58 -16.93
N PRO A 212 4.00 10.91 -17.92
CA PRO A 212 3.61 10.94 -19.33
C PRO A 212 3.11 9.61 -19.89
N GLY A 213 3.45 8.49 -19.25
CA GLY A 213 3.04 7.16 -19.67
C GLY A 213 2.44 6.29 -18.58
N HIS A 214 1.97 6.89 -17.47
CA HIS A 214 1.36 6.16 -16.35
C HIS A 214 0.24 5.24 -16.81
N MET A 215 0.28 3.98 -16.36
CA MET A 215 -0.70 2.94 -16.69
C MET A 215 -1.43 2.45 -15.45
N VAL A 216 -2.70 2.13 -15.61
CA VAL A 216 -3.49 1.32 -14.68
C VAL A 216 -3.73 -0.05 -15.28
N TRP A 217 -4.08 -1.04 -14.45
CA TRP A 217 -4.16 -2.43 -14.92
C TRP A 217 -5.50 -3.03 -14.53
N HIS A 218 -6.22 -3.51 -15.53
CA HIS A 218 -7.48 -4.21 -15.34
C HIS A 218 -7.21 -5.69 -15.09
N LEU A 219 -7.70 -6.21 -13.98
CA LEU A 219 -7.69 -7.62 -13.62
C LEU A 219 -9.08 -8.22 -13.87
N GLU A 220 -9.14 -9.38 -14.49
CA GLU A 220 -10.37 -10.14 -14.71
C GLU A 220 -10.14 -11.63 -14.54
N SER A 221 -10.94 -12.28 -13.70
CA SER A 221 -10.89 -13.71 -13.50
C SER A 221 -12.25 -14.24 -13.05
N GLY A 222 -12.75 -15.28 -13.72
CA GLY A 222 -14.04 -15.90 -13.37
C GLY A 222 -15.23 -14.94 -13.38
N GLY A 223 -15.22 -13.95 -14.27
CA GLY A 223 -16.25 -12.91 -14.35
C GLY A 223 -16.16 -11.83 -13.27
N GLN A 224 -15.18 -11.88 -12.38
CA GLN A 224 -14.89 -10.82 -11.40
C GLN A 224 -13.80 -9.89 -11.93
N ARG A 225 -13.93 -8.59 -11.62
CA ARG A 225 -13.02 -7.56 -12.12
C ARG A 225 -12.47 -6.73 -10.97
N MET A 226 -11.24 -6.21 -11.13
CA MET A 226 -10.57 -5.28 -10.22
C MET A 226 -9.65 -4.36 -11.02
N MET A 227 -9.39 -3.16 -10.52
CA MET A 227 -8.42 -2.24 -11.11
C MET A 227 -7.21 -2.05 -10.18
N ILE A 228 -5.99 -2.17 -10.70
CA ILE A 228 -4.79 -1.62 -10.06
C ILE A 228 -4.67 -0.18 -10.55
N ALA A 229 -5.02 0.78 -9.70
CA ALA A 229 -5.15 2.20 -10.05
C ALA A 229 -3.85 2.98 -9.85
N ALA A 230 -2.85 2.39 -9.18
CA ALA A 230 -1.55 3.00 -8.89
C ALA A 230 -1.69 4.46 -8.40
N ASP A 231 -0.98 5.40 -9.05
CA ASP A 231 -0.92 6.81 -8.67
C ASP A 231 -1.91 7.70 -9.42
N THR A 232 -2.95 7.12 -10.01
CA THR A 232 -4.07 7.91 -10.54
C THR A 232 -4.68 8.81 -9.46
N ALA A 233 -4.65 8.36 -8.17
CA ALA A 233 -4.89 9.19 -7.00
C ALA A 233 -3.89 8.83 -5.90
N ASN A 234 -3.16 9.83 -5.40
CA ASN A 234 -2.05 9.63 -4.46
C ASN A 234 -2.46 9.76 -2.99
N HIS A 235 -3.73 10.13 -2.71
CA HIS A 235 -4.27 10.22 -1.35
C HIS A 235 -5.78 10.03 -1.35
N TYR A 236 -6.29 9.22 -0.42
CA TYR A 236 -7.71 8.83 -0.35
C TYR A 236 -8.68 9.97 -0.04
N VAL A 237 -8.19 11.10 0.49
CA VAL A 237 -8.98 12.31 0.73
C VAL A 237 -8.60 13.38 -0.28
N TRP A 238 -7.38 13.92 -0.21
CA TRP A 238 -7.00 15.15 -0.90
C TRP A 238 -6.96 15.01 -2.43
N SER A 239 -6.66 13.85 -2.99
CA SER A 239 -6.71 13.64 -4.44
C SER A 239 -7.96 12.86 -4.89
N LEU A 240 -8.48 11.95 -4.08
CA LEU A 240 -9.64 11.16 -4.49
C LEU A 240 -10.96 11.93 -4.33
N GLN A 241 -11.15 12.68 -3.22
CA GLN A 241 -12.37 13.48 -3.01
C GLN A 241 -12.33 14.83 -3.74
N ARG A 242 -11.16 15.29 -4.14
CA ARG A 242 -10.95 16.52 -4.91
C ARG A 242 -10.06 16.22 -6.11
N PRO A 243 -10.61 15.59 -7.16
CA PRO A 243 -9.82 15.14 -8.32
C PRO A 243 -9.15 16.28 -9.09
N ASP A 244 -9.63 17.52 -8.94
CA ASP A 244 -9.05 18.72 -9.54
C ASP A 244 -7.98 19.39 -8.67
N TRP A 245 -7.76 18.90 -7.45
CA TRP A 245 -6.65 19.40 -6.66
C TRP A 245 -5.33 18.88 -7.21
N GLU A 246 -4.42 19.81 -7.43
CA GLU A 246 -3.12 19.50 -7.98
C GLU A 246 -2.24 18.75 -6.99
N VAL A 247 -1.53 17.75 -7.48
CA VAL A 247 -0.50 17.03 -6.74
C VAL A 247 0.87 17.41 -7.29
N ARG A 248 1.81 17.75 -6.43
CA ARG A 248 3.15 18.21 -6.84
C ARG A 248 3.84 17.24 -7.79
N PHE A 249 3.64 15.95 -7.60
CA PHE A 249 4.27 14.89 -8.38
C PHE A 249 3.62 14.62 -9.75
N ASP A 250 2.43 15.16 -10.01
CA ASP A 250 1.82 15.03 -11.34
C ASP A 250 2.63 15.83 -12.37
N ALA A 251 3.07 15.20 -13.45
CA ALA A 251 3.84 15.85 -14.52
C ALA A 251 2.96 16.83 -15.32
N ASP A 252 1.73 16.43 -15.62
CA ASP A 252 0.69 17.26 -16.24
C ASP A 252 -0.54 17.26 -15.32
N LYS A 253 -0.75 18.38 -14.62
CA LYS A 253 -1.83 18.54 -13.62
C LYS A 253 -3.22 18.33 -14.21
N ALA A 254 -3.46 18.92 -15.41
CA ALA A 254 -4.76 18.84 -16.07
C ALA A 254 -5.04 17.42 -16.59
N ALA A 255 -4.06 16.79 -17.22
CA ALA A 255 -4.19 15.41 -17.68
C ALA A 255 -4.35 14.42 -16.50
N ALA A 256 -3.62 14.61 -15.40
CA ALA A 256 -3.75 13.81 -14.18
C ALA A 256 -5.15 13.92 -13.57
N ALA A 257 -5.70 15.13 -13.46
CA ALA A 257 -7.07 15.35 -12.98
C ALA A 257 -8.10 14.68 -13.89
N ALA A 258 -7.93 14.79 -15.22
CA ALA A 258 -8.80 14.14 -16.20
C ALA A 258 -8.73 12.60 -16.11
N ALA A 259 -7.52 12.04 -16.03
CA ALA A 259 -7.29 10.60 -15.84
C ALA A 259 -7.92 10.10 -14.55
N ARG A 260 -7.76 10.84 -13.45
CA ARG A 260 -8.34 10.56 -12.13
C ARG A 260 -9.85 10.47 -12.20
N LYS A 261 -10.51 11.47 -12.78
CA LYS A 261 -11.98 11.47 -12.97
C LYS A 261 -12.45 10.31 -13.85
N LYS A 262 -11.75 10.03 -14.96
CA LYS A 262 -12.09 8.95 -15.90
C LYS A 262 -11.98 7.59 -15.21
N VAL A 263 -10.83 7.30 -14.60
CA VAL A 263 -10.53 5.98 -14.01
C VAL A 263 -11.46 5.70 -12.82
N PHE A 264 -11.57 6.63 -11.87
CA PHE A 264 -12.43 6.42 -10.71
C PHE A 264 -13.91 6.54 -11.03
N GLY A 265 -14.29 7.31 -12.05
CA GLY A 265 -15.65 7.31 -12.60
C GLY A 265 -16.06 5.95 -13.14
N MET A 266 -15.18 5.29 -13.88
CA MET A 266 -15.39 3.92 -14.38
C MET A 266 -15.45 2.91 -13.22
N ILE A 267 -14.49 2.94 -12.30
CA ILE A 267 -14.44 2.07 -11.11
C ILE A 267 -15.76 2.18 -10.32
N ALA A 268 -16.23 3.41 -10.10
CA ALA A 268 -17.46 3.67 -9.36
C ALA A 268 -18.72 3.21 -10.10
N ALA A 269 -18.80 3.49 -11.42
CA ALA A 269 -19.94 3.10 -12.25
C ALA A 269 -20.09 1.58 -12.37
N ASP A 270 -18.96 0.90 -12.56
CA ASP A 270 -18.90 -0.56 -12.66
C ASP A 270 -18.97 -1.27 -11.30
N ARG A 271 -18.85 -0.51 -10.19
CA ARG A 271 -18.82 -1.01 -8.81
C ARG A 271 -17.77 -2.12 -8.61
N ILE A 272 -16.61 -1.97 -9.23
CA ILE A 272 -15.49 -2.90 -9.08
C ILE A 272 -14.52 -2.41 -8.00
N PRO A 273 -13.84 -3.29 -7.26
CA PRO A 273 -12.80 -2.89 -6.34
C PRO A 273 -11.56 -2.38 -7.10
N PHE A 274 -10.74 -1.61 -6.38
CA PHE A 274 -9.43 -1.21 -6.86
C PHE A 274 -8.37 -1.35 -5.79
N ALA A 275 -7.12 -1.51 -6.20
CA ALA A 275 -5.94 -1.33 -5.39
C ALA A 275 -5.27 0.00 -5.78
N GLY A 276 -5.03 0.88 -4.81
CA GLY A 276 -4.34 2.16 -5.03
C GLY A 276 -3.07 2.23 -4.20
N TYR A 277 -1.97 2.63 -4.81
CA TYR A 277 -0.64 2.48 -4.23
C TYR A 277 -0.42 3.22 -2.90
N HIS A 278 -1.03 4.40 -2.75
CA HIS A 278 -0.94 5.24 -1.56
C HIS A 278 -2.24 5.32 -0.76
N MET A 279 -3.18 4.41 -1.01
CA MET A 279 -4.42 4.33 -0.23
C MET A 279 -4.14 3.79 1.18
N PRO A 280 -5.03 4.05 2.16
CA PRO A 280 -4.90 3.47 3.49
C PRO A 280 -4.81 1.95 3.42
N PHE A 281 -3.80 1.36 4.08
CA PHE A 281 -3.63 -0.09 4.09
C PHE A 281 -4.90 -0.82 4.59
N PRO A 282 -5.37 -1.88 3.93
CA PRO A 282 -4.71 -2.72 2.93
C PRO A 282 -4.75 -2.20 1.49
N ALA A 283 -5.03 -0.93 1.25
CA ALA A 283 -5.00 -0.23 -0.03
C ALA A 283 -5.97 -0.77 -1.09
N GLN A 284 -6.87 -1.67 -0.72
CA GLN A 284 -7.94 -2.20 -1.57
C GLN A 284 -9.30 -1.66 -1.10
N GLY A 285 -10.15 -1.29 -2.04
CA GLY A 285 -11.49 -0.76 -1.73
C GLY A 285 -12.28 -0.42 -2.97
N TYR A 286 -13.38 0.30 -2.75
CA TYR A 286 -14.27 0.80 -3.78
C TYR A 286 -14.21 2.33 -3.83
N ALA A 287 -14.52 2.89 -4.99
CA ALA A 287 -14.76 4.31 -5.15
C ALA A 287 -16.29 4.56 -5.13
N GLU A 288 -16.75 5.38 -4.18
CA GLU A 288 -18.14 5.81 -4.12
C GLU A 288 -18.22 7.28 -4.53
N PRO A 289 -19.08 7.68 -5.48
CA PRO A 289 -19.25 9.07 -5.84
C PRO A 289 -19.61 9.92 -4.61
N ALA A 290 -18.87 11.01 -4.38
CA ALA A 290 -19.06 11.91 -3.24
C ALA A 290 -18.69 13.35 -3.62
N GLY A 291 -19.70 14.23 -3.72
CA GLY A 291 -19.49 15.62 -4.13
C GLY A 291 -18.85 15.70 -5.53
N GLU A 292 -17.70 16.36 -5.61
CA GLU A 292 -16.96 16.56 -6.88
C GLU A 292 -16.06 15.37 -7.26
N GLY A 293 -15.86 14.43 -6.33
CA GLY A 293 -14.93 13.31 -6.50
C GLY A 293 -15.51 12.01 -5.94
N PHE A 294 -14.64 11.25 -5.27
CA PHE A 294 -14.96 9.90 -4.80
C PHE A 294 -14.50 9.70 -3.36
N ARG A 295 -15.29 8.97 -2.60
CA ARG A 295 -14.92 8.48 -1.27
C ARG A 295 -14.32 7.08 -1.39
N PHE A 296 -13.20 6.85 -0.74
CA PHE A 296 -12.62 5.51 -0.59
C PHE A 296 -13.44 4.71 0.43
N VAL A 297 -13.94 3.56 0.00
CA VAL A 297 -14.64 2.58 0.85
C VAL A 297 -13.76 1.34 0.96
N PRO A 298 -13.11 1.11 2.10
CA PRO A 298 -12.19 -0.03 2.25
C PRO A 298 -12.86 -1.37 1.96
N LEU A 299 -12.11 -2.30 1.38
CA LEU A 299 -12.56 -3.67 1.17
C LEU A 299 -12.81 -4.34 2.53
N GLY A 300 -14.05 -4.75 2.77
CA GLY A 300 -14.44 -5.43 4.00
C GLY A 300 -14.12 -6.92 3.97
N TYR A 301 -13.92 -7.53 5.14
CA TYR A 301 -13.63 -8.96 5.28
C TYR A 301 -14.71 -9.86 4.65
N GLN A 302 -15.94 -9.37 4.53
CA GLN A 302 -17.04 -10.09 3.87
C GLN A 302 -16.78 -10.38 2.38
N LEU A 303 -15.89 -9.61 1.74
CA LEU A 303 -15.51 -9.76 0.33
C LEU A 303 -14.21 -10.57 0.16
N MET A 304 -13.66 -11.07 1.27
CA MET A 304 -12.47 -11.92 1.29
C MET A 304 -12.81 -13.42 1.44
N LEU A 305 -14.11 -13.75 1.49
CA LEU A 305 -14.62 -15.10 1.67
C LEU A 305 -14.69 -15.88 0.35
#